data_c247bb8a22a770285fbe0fa88d6e5ab6
#
_entry.id   c247bb8a22a770285fbe0fa88d6e5ab6
#
_cell.length_a   1.000
_cell.length_b   1.000
_cell.length_c   1.000
_cell.angle_alpha   90.00
_cell.angle_beta   90.00
_cell.angle_gamma   90.00
#
_symmetry.space_group_name_H-M   'P 1'
#
loop_
_entity.id
_entity.type
_entity.pdbx_description
1 polymer ?
#
loop_
_entity_poly.entity_id
_entity_poly.type
_entity_poly.pdbx_seq_one_letter_code
_entity_poly.pdbx_strand_id
1 'polypeptide(L)'
;MRIRFPLMLALVALVAALALPARANTWPLPPPGSRLVGQNQFHVVQDNGGSLEAIAKKYNVGFLALLQANPGVDPYVPRAGSVLTIPLQTLLPDAQREGLVINLAELRLYYYPPGKNEVTVYPIGIGQLGGTTITPTMVTTVSDKRANPTWTPTANIRARYKAMGIELPAVVPAGPDNPMGHHAIRLAAYGGVYLLHGTNADFGIGMRVSSGCIRLRDNDIKALYNAISPGTKVNIINTPIKASVEPDGRRLVEVHQPLSEHIDDDPQTLPITLNAAMKAFKQAPQTDGTVMERAMNYRSGMPIDVTRHADPGPQSL
;
A
#
# COMPACT_ATOMS: atom_id res chain seq x y z
N MET A 1 54.42 -48.37 15.13
CA MET A 1 54.14 -47.28 14.16
C MET A 1 52.66 -46.93 14.31
N ARG A 2 52.31 -45.88 15.08
CA ARG A 2 50.91 -45.48 15.37
C ARG A 2 50.61 -44.26 14.55
N ILE A 3 49.72 -44.42 13.57
CA ILE A 3 49.23 -43.34 12.71
C ILE A 3 48.10 -42.59 13.48
N ARG A 4 48.34 -41.32 13.78
CA ARG A 4 47.34 -40.42 14.35
C ARG A 4 46.60 -39.70 13.22
N PHE A 5 45.29 -39.94 13.09
CA PHE A 5 44.41 -39.14 12.23
C PHE A 5 44.00 -37.88 13.02
N PRO A 6 44.08 -36.69 12.40
CA PRO A 6 43.49 -35.50 12.99
C PRO A 6 41.99 -35.46 12.70
N LEU A 7 41.21 -35.28 13.76
CA LEU A 7 39.78 -35.07 13.73
C LEU A 7 39.49 -33.64 13.16
N MET A 8 39.03 -33.55 11.92
CA MET A 8 38.49 -32.31 11.39
C MET A 8 37.10 -32.10 11.98
N LEU A 9 36.96 -31.14 12.91
CA LEU A 9 35.68 -30.62 13.36
C LEU A 9 35.09 -29.76 12.24
N ALA A 10 34.10 -30.28 11.55
CA ALA A 10 33.27 -29.50 10.63
C ALA A 10 32.30 -28.66 11.49
N LEU A 11 32.57 -27.35 11.55
CA LEU A 11 31.66 -26.36 12.16
C LEU A 11 30.49 -26.13 11.22
N VAL A 12 29.37 -26.83 11.42
CA VAL A 12 28.12 -26.56 10.72
C VAL A 12 27.51 -25.32 11.39
N ALA A 13 27.66 -24.14 10.76
CA ALA A 13 26.96 -22.93 11.14
C ALA A 13 25.47 -23.10 10.81
N LEU A 14 24.68 -23.45 11.81
CA LEU A 14 23.23 -23.46 11.75
C LEU A 14 22.75 -22.01 11.68
N VAL A 15 22.50 -21.50 10.47
CA VAL A 15 21.81 -20.22 10.27
C VAL A 15 20.36 -20.45 10.68
N ALA A 16 20.05 -20.20 11.96
CA ALA A 16 18.68 -20.09 12.42
C ALA A 16 18.06 -18.88 11.71
N ALA A 17 17.26 -19.13 10.68
CA ALA A 17 16.36 -18.13 10.13
C ALA A 17 15.37 -17.77 11.25
N LEU A 18 15.67 -16.72 11.99
CA LEU A 18 14.73 -16.09 12.90
C LEU A 18 13.54 -15.63 12.04
N ALA A 19 12.46 -16.38 12.07
CA ALA A 19 11.17 -15.93 11.57
C ALA A 19 10.76 -14.72 12.43
N LEU A 20 11.19 -13.53 12.01
CA LEU A 20 10.70 -12.30 12.59
C LEU A 20 9.18 -12.30 12.41
N PRO A 21 8.40 -12.06 13.48
CA PRO A 21 6.95 -11.91 13.34
C PRO A 21 6.72 -10.85 12.27
N ALA A 22 5.72 -11.06 11.40
CA ALA A 22 5.30 -10.10 10.38
C ALA A 22 4.97 -8.77 11.08
N ARG A 23 5.99 -7.93 11.26
CA ARG A 23 5.82 -6.57 11.71
C ARG A 23 5.17 -5.82 10.54
N ALA A 24 4.21 -4.96 10.84
CA ALA A 24 3.77 -3.95 9.90
C ALA A 24 4.99 -3.37 9.18
N ASN A 25 4.86 -3.08 7.87
CA ASN A 25 5.95 -2.57 7.04
C ASN A 25 6.44 -1.21 7.61
N THR A 26 7.29 -1.26 8.61
CA THR A 26 7.84 -0.12 9.35
C THR A 26 9.29 0.10 8.95
N TRP A 27 9.60 1.32 8.54
CA TRP A 27 10.90 1.71 8.02
C TRP A 27 11.41 2.94 8.77
N PRO A 28 12.71 3.08 9.02
CA PRO A 28 13.27 4.35 9.45
C PRO A 28 12.97 5.42 8.40
N LEU A 29 12.71 6.65 8.85
CA LEU A 29 12.60 7.77 7.93
C LEU A 29 13.93 7.96 7.19
N PRO A 30 13.90 8.24 5.89
CA PRO A 30 15.10 8.44 5.12
C PRO A 30 15.79 9.76 5.53
N PRO A 31 17.08 9.92 5.23
CA PRO A 31 17.81 11.17 5.52
C PRO A 31 17.15 12.38 4.85
N PRO A 32 17.42 13.60 5.32
CA PRO A 32 16.92 14.82 4.68
C PRO A 32 17.23 14.83 3.17
N GLY A 33 16.24 15.24 2.38
CA GLY A 33 16.32 15.25 0.92
C GLY A 33 15.92 13.93 0.25
N SER A 34 15.88 12.80 0.96
CA SER A 34 15.38 11.54 0.44
C SER A 34 13.89 11.32 0.75
N ARG A 35 13.23 10.59 -0.14
CA ARG A 35 11.86 10.12 0.05
C ARG A 35 11.74 8.61 -0.05
N LEU A 36 12.81 7.92 -0.41
CA LEU A 36 12.80 6.48 -0.62
C LEU A 36 12.83 5.72 0.71
N VAL A 37 11.85 4.82 0.91
CA VAL A 37 11.78 3.92 2.07
C VAL A 37 11.50 2.50 1.63
N GLY A 38 11.88 1.55 2.46
CA GLY A 38 11.65 0.14 2.22
C GLY A 38 12.59 -0.47 1.20
N GLN A 39 12.39 -1.77 0.98
CA GLN A 39 13.13 -2.55 -0.01
C GLN A 39 12.22 -3.63 -0.56
N ASN A 40 12.17 -3.76 -1.88
CA ASN A 40 11.43 -4.84 -2.52
C ASN A 40 12.00 -6.20 -2.14
N GLN A 41 11.11 -7.19 -2.00
CA GLN A 41 11.47 -8.58 -1.78
C GLN A 41 11.06 -9.42 -2.98
N PHE A 42 11.52 -10.65 -3.02
CA PHE A 42 11.15 -11.62 -4.03
C PHE A 42 10.48 -12.82 -3.37
N HIS A 43 9.45 -13.33 -4.04
CA HIS A 43 8.72 -14.53 -3.60
C HIS A 43 8.71 -15.56 -4.73
N VAL A 44 9.20 -16.75 -4.44
CA VAL A 44 9.08 -17.89 -5.36
C VAL A 44 7.74 -18.57 -5.09
N VAL A 45 6.87 -18.62 -6.10
CA VAL A 45 5.56 -19.28 -6.00
C VAL A 45 5.78 -20.78 -5.83
N GLN A 46 5.23 -21.34 -4.74
CA GLN A 46 5.29 -22.77 -4.46
C GLN A 46 4.16 -23.53 -5.17
N ASP A 47 4.32 -24.83 -5.34
CA ASP A 47 3.20 -25.71 -5.73
C ASP A 47 2.07 -25.54 -4.68
N ASN A 48 0.86 -25.24 -5.14
CA ASN A 48 -0.28 -24.90 -4.28
C ASN A 48 -0.05 -23.67 -3.38
N GLY A 49 0.81 -22.74 -3.81
CA GLY A 49 1.21 -21.54 -3.05
C GLY A 49 0.12 -20.49 -2.83
N GLY A 50 -1.09 -20.75 -3.29
CA GLY A 50 -2.24 -19.86 -3.15
C GLY A 50 -2.30 -18.75 -4.21
N SER A 51 -3.35 -17.94 -4.12
CA SER A 51 -3.58 -16.79 -5.01
C SER A 51 -2.64 -15.61 -4.71
N LEU A 52 -2.60 -14.62 -5.62
CA LEU A 52 -1.91 -13.35 -5.35
C LEU A 52 -2.47 -12.65 -4.09
N GLU A 53 -3.75 -12.83 -3.79
CA GLU A 53 -4.34 -12.27 -2.56
C GLU A 53 -3.72 -12.90 -1.30
N ALA A 54 -3.54 -14.22 -1.28
CA ALA A 54 -2.89 -14.91 -0.16
C ALA A 54 -1.42 -14.48 -0.01
N ILE A 55 -0.71 -14.29 -1.13
CA ILE A 55 0.67 -13.79 -1.13
C ILE A 55 0.71 -12.33 -0.66
N ALA A 56 -0.21 -11.47 -1.12
CA ALA A 56 -0.34 -10.09 -0.68
C ALA A 56 -0.58 -10.00 0.84
N LYS A 57 -1.43 -10.86 1.38
CA LYS A 57 -1.67 -10.98 2.82
C LYS A 57 -0.39 -11.37 3.57
N LYS A 58 0.35 -12.37 3.08
CA LYS A 58 1.60 -12.86 3.69
C LYS A 58 2.64 -11.75 3.88
N TYR A 59 2.77 -10.85 2.90
CA TYR A 59 3.75 -9.76 2.93
C TYR A 59 3.16 -8.41 3.37
N ASN A 60 1.90 -8.40 3.75
CA ASN A 60 1.16 -7.20 4.11
C ASN A 60 1.26 -6.08 3.05
N VAL A 61 1.03 -6.42 1.79
CA VAL A 61 0.90 -5.49 0.66
C VAL A 61 -0.53 -5.48 0.13
N GLY A 62 -0.88 -4.48 -0.67
CA GLY A 62 -2.18 -4.40 -1.35
C GLY A 62 -2.25 -5.39 -2.53
N PHE A 63 -3.44 -5.95 -2.79
CA PHE A 63 -3.65 -6.87 -3.91
C PHE A 63 -3.28 -6.24 -5.26
N LEU A 64 -3.82 -5.04 -5.57
CA LEU A 64 -3.50 -4.37 -6.84
C LEU A 64 -2.04 -3.93 -6.92
N ALA A 65 -1.42 -3.54 -5.81
CA ALA A 65 0.01 -3.22 -5.80
C ALA A 65 0.87 -4.43 -6.20
N LEU A 66 0.53 -5.62 -5.68
CA LEU A 66 1.23 -6.85 -6.05
C LEU A 66 0.99 -7.23 -7.52
N LEU A 67 -0.26 -7.08 -8.00
CA LEU A 67 -0.63 -7.36 -9.38
C LEU A 67 0.09 -6.43 -10.36
N GLN A 68 0.12 -5.12 -10.09
CA GLN A 68 0.79 -4.11 -10.92
C GLN A 68 2.31 -4.26 -10.94
N ALA A 69 2.90 -4.72 -9.84
CA ALA A 69 4.32 -5.02 -9.77
C ALA A 69 4.72 -6.29 -10.58
N ASN A 70 3.74 -7.15 -10.93
CA ASN A 70 3.95 -8.43 -11.58
C ASN A 70 2.99 -8.62 -12.78
N PRO A 71 3.13 -7.82 -13.83
CA PRO A 71 2.22 -7.87 -14.97
C PRO A 71 2.25 -9.24 -15.66
N GLY A 72 1.07 -9.71 -16.10
CA GLY A 72 0.90 -11.00 -16.79
C GLY A 72 0.82 -12.22 -15.87
N VAL A 73 0.89 -12.03 -14.55
CA VAL A 73 0.69 -13.12 -13.59
C VAL A 73 -0.80 -13.38 -13.39
N ASP A 74 -1.20 -14.65 -13.42
CA ASP A 74 -2.56 -15.05 -13.08
C ASP A 74 -2.83 -14.77 -11.59
N PRO A 75 -3.82 -13.93 -11.25
CA PRO A 75 -4.08 -13.56 -9.86
C PRO A 75 -4.67 -14.71 -9.01
N TYR A 76 -5.28 -15.68 -9.63
CA TYR A 76 -5.93 -16.80 -8.94
C TYR A 76 -5.01 -17.99 -8.79
N VAL A 77 -4.25 -18.31 -9.85
CA VAL A 77 -3.35 -19.47 -9.90
C VAL A 77 -1.99 -19.03 -10.46
N PRO A 78 -1.19 -18.28 -9.73
CA PRO A 78 0.14 -17.90 -10.17
C PRO A 78 0.99 -19.15 -10.40
N ARG A 79 1.74 -19.16 -11.51
CA ARG A 79 2.51 -20.32 -11.94
C ARG A 79 3.58 -20.68 -10.90
N ALA A 80 3.58 -21.94 -10.44
CA ALA A 80 4.62 -22.46 -9.57
C ALA A 80 6.04 -22.29 -10.18
N GLY A 81 7.00 -21.96 -9.33
CA GLY A 81 8.39 -21.66 -9.72
C GLY A 81 8.60 -20.24 -10.27
N SER A 82 7.53 -19.47 -10.57
CA SER A 82 7.70 -18.07 -10.94
C SER A 82 8.18 -17.21 -9.75
N VAL A 83 8.94 -16.16 -10.05
CA VAL A 83 9.46 -15.22 -9.06
C VAL A 83 8.62 -13.94 -9.12
N LEU A 84 7.97 -13.60 -8.02
CA LEU A 84 7.20 -12.38 -7.89
C LEU A 84 7.99 -11.30 -7.16
N THR A 85 7.89 -10.07 -7.64
CA THR A 85 8.37 -8.88 -6.93
C THR A 85 7.34 -8.46 -5.89
N ILE A 86 7.74 -8.37 -4.63
CA ILE A 86 6.90 -7.85 -3.54
C ILE A 86 7.19 -6.36 -3.36
N PRO A 87 6.26 -5.45 -3.70
CA PRO A 87 6.49 -4.01 -3.79
C PRO A 87 6.47 -3.33 -2.41
N LEU A 88 7.53 -3.53 -1.63
CA LEU A 88 7.71 -2.95 -0.29
C LEU A 88 8.49 -1.64 -0.30
N GLN A 89 9.14 -1.30 -1.41
CA GLN A 89 9.82 -0.03 -1.59
C GLN A 89 8.87 1.03 -2.14
N THR A 90 8.91 2.25 -1.57
CA THR A 90 8.05 3.36 -2.01
C THR A 90 8.70 4.71 -1.75
N LEU A 91 8.30 5.72 -2.52
CA LEU A 91 8.57 7.13 -2.22
C LEU A 91 7.52 7.64 -1.22
N LEU A 92 7.95 8.29 -0.15
CA LEU A 92 7.01 8.93 0.78
C LEU A 92 6.18 10.00 0.04
N PRO A 93 4.88 10.16 0.38
CA PRO A 93 4.04 11.20 -0.20
C PRO A 93 4.60 12.61 0.00
N ASP A 94 4.30 13.53 -0.91
CA ASP A 94 4.61 14.96 -0.76
C ASP A 94 3.58 15.60 0.17
N ALA A 95 3.72 15.31 1.45
CA ALA A 95 2.85 15.77 2.52
C ALA A 95 3.65 15.89 3.83
N GLN A 96 3.12 16.63 4.79
CA GLN A 96 3.71 16.71 6.11
C GLN A 96 3.78 15.33 6.75
N ARG A 97 4.97 14.92 7.20
CA ARG A 97 5.23 13.63 7.83
C ARG A 97 4.76 13.63 9.29
N GLU A 98 3.44 13.67 9.49
CA GLU A 98 2.80 13.77 10.80
C GLU A 98 1.48 13.01 10.82
N GLY A 99 1.20 12.28 11.88
CA GLY A 99 -0.05 11.55 12.05
C GLY A 99 -0.28 10.52 10.95
N LEU A 100 -1.40 10.60 10.25
CA LEU A 100 -1.77 9.71 9.17
C LEU A 100 -1.80 10.45 7.83
N VAL A 101 -1.04 9.99 6.86
CA VAL A 101 -1.16 10.40 5.46
C VAL A 101 -1.70 9.22 4.66
N ILE A 102 -2.82 9.42 3.97
CA ILE A 102 -3.50 8.38 3.21
C ILE A 102 -3.49 8.80 1.75
N ASN A 103 -2.82 8.04 0.88
CA ASN A 103 -2.85 8.31 -0.55
C ASN A 103 -3.77 7.30 -1.24
N LEU A 104 -4.91 7.80 -1.69
CA LEU A 104 -5.97 6.98 -2.29
C LEU A 104 -5.51 6.29 -3.58
N ALA A 105 -4.75 6.97 -4.44
CA ALA A 105 -4.22 6.39 -5.68
C ALA A 105 -3.25 5.24 -5.44
N GLU A 106 -2.55 5.23 -4.30
CA GLU A 106 -1.62 4.17 -3.93
C GLU A 106 -2.29 3.01 -3.19
N LEU A 107 -3.52 3.24 -2.66
CA LEU A 107 -4.18 2.34 -1.70
C LEU A 107 -3.28 2.07 -0.48
N ARG A 108 -2.60 3.12 0.02
CA ARG A 108 -1.67 3.06 1.15
C ARG A 108 -1.97 4.13 2.19
N LEU A 109 -1.76 3.76 3.45
CA LEU A 109 -1.77 4.63 4.62
C LEU A 109 -0.37 4.66 5.21
N TYR A 110 0.16 5.85 5.44
CA TYR A 110 1.45 6.12 6.07
C TYR A 110 1.20 6.68 7.46
N TYR A 111 1.68 5.98 8.48
CA TYR A 111 1.62 6.44 9.87
C TYR A 111 2.99 6.93 10.32
N TYR A 112 3.04 8.16 10.78
CA TYR A 112 4.23 8.81 11.33
C TYR A 112 4.04 8.96 12.85
N PRO A 113 4.60 8.04 13.68
CA PRO A 113 4.44 8.09 15.12
C PRO A 113 5.17 9.30 15.72
N PRO A 114 4.53 10.04 16.64
CA PRO A 114 5.14 11.22 17.24
C PRO A 114 6.42 10.86 18.00
N GLY A 115 7.48 11.67 17.81
CA GLY A 115 8.76 11.48 18.49
C GLY A 115 9.60 10.31 18.00
N LYS A 116 9.20 9.61 16.95
CA LYS A 116 9.97 8.51 16.36
C LYS A 116 10.43 8.85 14.94
N ASN A 117 11.62 8.39 14.59
CA ASN A 117 12.19 8.55 13.25
C ASN A 117 11.83 7.33 12.37
N GLU A 118 10.54 7.06 12.25
CA GLU A 118 10.04 5.91 11.49
C GLU A 118 8.70 6.22 10.80
N VAL A 119 8.36 5.44 9.80
CA VAL A 119 7.06 5.41 9.15
C VAL A 119 6.58 3.98 9.03
N THR A 120 5.31 3.75 9.32
CA THR A 120 4.65 2.46 9.08
C THR A 120 3.71 2.60 7.88
N VAL A 121 3.82 1.68 6.92
CA VAL A 121 3.02 1.68 5.69
C VAL A 121 2.03 0.53 5.75
N TYR A 122 0.74 0.85 5.63
CA TYR A 122 -0.35 -0.11 5.63
C TYR A 122 -1.04 -0.13 4.27
N PRO A 123 -1.32 -1.29 3.68
CA PRO A 123 -2.23 -1.39 2.55
C PRO A 123 -3.67 -1.17 3.02
N ILE A 124 -4.45 -0.47 2.22
CA ILE A 124 -5.84 -0.14 2.56
C ILE A 124 -6.81 -0.51 1.45
N GLY A 125 -8.05 -0.80 1.82
CA GLY A 125 -9.19 -0.78 0.92
C GLY A 125 -9.95 0.54 1.04
N ILE A 126 -10.46 1.08 -0.07
CA ILE A 126 -11.18 2.35 -0.11
C ILE A 126 -12.56 2.21 -0.76
N GLY A 127 -13.31 3.31 -0.78
CA GLY A 127 -14.62 3.38 -1.41
C GLY A 127 -14.62 2.98 -2.89
N GLN A 128 -15.61 2.19 -3.27
CA GLN A 128 -15.86 1.82 -4.67
C GLN A 128 -16.40 3.00 -5.48
N LEU A 129 -16.39 2.87 -6.79
CA LEU A 129 -17.03 3.83 -7.69
C LEU A 129 -18.54 3.90 -7.48
N GLY A 130 -19.08 5.09 -7.68
CA GLY A 130 -20.50 5.36 -7.76
C GLY A 130 -21.10 6.04 -6.51
N GLY A 131 -21.84 7.11 -6.75
CA GLY A 131 -22.66 7.82 -5.77
C GLY A 131 -21.92 8.29 -4.52
N THR A 132 -22.46 7.95 -3.36
CA THR A 132 -21.96 8.37 -2.04
C THR A 132 -20.89 7.43 -1.47
N THR A 133 -20.34 6.52 -2.28
CA THR A 133 -19.40 5.48 -1.81
C THR A 133 -17.92 5.85 -2.01
N ILE A 134 -17.61 7.00 -2.59
CA ILE A 134 -16.25 7.47 -2.82
C ILE A 134 -15.64 7.93 -1.49
N THR A 135 -14.40 7.55 -1.22
CA THR A 135 -13.60 8.13 -0.13
C THR A 135 -13.07 9.49 -0.60
N PRO A 136 -13.44 10.62 0.03
CA PRO A 136 -13.00 11.94 -0.40
C PRO A 136 -11.59 12.27 0.09
N THR A 137 -10.90 13.18 -0.60
CA THR A 137 -9.70 13.86 -0.07
C THR A 137 -10.10 14.86 1.01
N MET A 138 -9.33 14.92 2.10
CA MET A 138 -9.61 15.85 3.19
C MET A 138 -8.42 15.97 4.14
N VAL A 139 -8.38 17.09 4.88
CA VAL A 139 -7.55 17.23 6.09
C VAL A 139 -8.49 17.22 7.29
N THR A 140 -8.25 16.34 8.25
CA THR A 140 -9.11 16.15 9.42
C THR A 140 -8.29 15.61 10.59
N THR A 141 -8.98 15.16 11.64
CA THR A 141 -8.39 14.50 12.81
C THR A 141 -9.17 13.24 13.17
N VAL A 142 -8.57 12.38 13.96
CA VAL A 142 -9.29 11.31 14.65
C VAL A 142 -10.20 11.92 15.72
N SER A 143 -11.50 11.61 15.69
CA SER A 143 -12.46 12.09 16.69
C SER A 143 -12.71 11.08 17.81
N ASP A 144 -12.82 9.80 17.47
CA ASP A 144 -13.16 8.73 18.40
C ASP A 144 -12.56 7.39 17.96
N LYS A 145 -12.41 6.47 18.90
CA LYS A 145 -11.94 5.11 18.67
C LYS A 145 -12.84 4.12 19.39
N ARG A 146 -13.18 3.03 18.73
CA ARG A 146 -14.05 2.00 19.30
C ARG A 146 -13.53 0.61 19.06
N ALA A 147 -13.33 -0.15 20.13
CA ALA A 147 -13.11 -1.59 20.05
C ALA A 147 -14.45 -2.32 19.98
N ASN A 148 -14.47 -3.43 19.26
CA ASN A 148 -15.65 -4.27 19.04
C ASN A 148 -16.88 -3.45 18.62
N PRO A 149 -16.79 -2.69 17.51
CA PRO A 149 -17.89 -1.84 17.07
C PRO A 149 -19.10 -2.68 16.65
N THR A 150 -20.30 -2.15 16.84
CA THR A 150 -21.47 -2.62 16.11
C THR A 150 -21.52 -1.99 14.73
N TRP A 151 -22.13 -2.65 13.76
CA TRP A 151 -22.34 -2.10 12.43
C TRP A 151 -23.82 -1.86 12.14
N THR A 152 -24.15 -0.61 11.81
CA THR A 152 -25.47 -0.25 11.32
C THR A 152 -25.40 -0.02 9.83
N PRO A 153 -25.86 -0.97 8.98
CA PRO A 153 -25.85 -0.77 7.53
C PRO A 153 -26.72 0.41 7.13
N THR A 154 -26.20 1.27 6.25
CA THR A 154 -26.95 2.40 5.71
C THR A 154 -28.14 1.92 4.87
N ALA A 155 -29.11 2.80 4.60
CA ALA A 155 -30.26 2.47 3.76
C ALA A 155 -29.82 1.97 2.37
N ASN A 156 -28.81 2.59 1.75
CA ASN A 156 -28.27 2.18 0.47
C ASN A 156 -27.61 0.77 0.52
N ILE A 157 -26.89 0.47 1.59
CA ILE A 157 -26.31 -0.85 1.79
C ILE A 157 -27.42 -1.90 1.92
N ARG A 158 -28.43 -1.65 2.76
CA ARG A 158 -29.58 -2.55 2.92
C ARG A 158 -30.32 -2.78 1.60
N ALA A 159 -30.57 -1.71 0.83
CA ALA A 159 -31.24 -1.83 -0.47
C ALA A 159 -30.44 -2.70 -1.44
N ARG A 160 -29.11 -2.54 -1.49
CA ARG A 160 -28.21 -3.33 -2.34
C ARG A 160 -28.23 -4.83 -1.95
N TYR A 161 -28.13 -5.13 -0.66
CA TYR A 161 -28.18 -6.52 -0.16
C TYR A 161 -29.54 -7.15 -0.41
N LYS A 162 -30.63 -6.39 -0.20
CA LYS A 162 -32.00 -6.85 -0.51
C LYS A 162 -32.17 -7.18 -2.00
N ALA A 163 -31.57 -6.39 -2.90
CA ALA A 163 -31.57 -6.70 -4.34
C ALA A 163 -30.83 -7.99 -4.69
N MET A 164 -29.89 -8.43 -3.84
CA MET A 164 -29.20 -9.73 -3.94
C MET A 164 -29.91 -10.87 -3.18
N GLY A 165 -31.13 -10.63 -2.66
CA GLY A 165 -31.89 -11.59 -1.88
C GLY A 165 -31.43 -11.77 -0.42
N ILE A 166 -30.58 -10.87 0.09
CA ILE A 166 -30.04 -10.93 1.45
C ILE A 166 -30.70 -9.83 2.30
N GLU A 167 -31.37 -10.21 3.37
CA GLU A 167 -31.92 -9.28 4.34
C GLU A 167 -30.94 -9.05 5.50
N LEU A 168 -30.40 -7.82 5.57
CA LEU A 168 -29.47 -7.44 6.63
C LEU A 168 -30.25 -7.02 7.88
N PRO A 169 -29.78 -7.40 9.09
CA PRO A 169 -30.35 -6.91 10.34
C PRO A 169 -30.16 -5.38 10.45
N ALA A 170 -31.00 -4.72 11.26
CA ALA A 170 -30.90 -3.28 11.51
C ALA A 170 -29.52 -2.92 12.09
N VAL A 171 -28.99 -3.76 12.96
CA VAL A 171 -27.66 -3.64 13.57
C VAL A 171 -27.02 -5.02 13.61
N VAL A 172 -25.79 -5.10 13.12
CA VAL A 172 -24.92 -6.30 13.25
C VAL A 172 -24.08 -6.09 14.53
N PRO A 173 -24.14 -7.01 15.50
CA PRO A 173 -23.35 -6.93 16.71
C PRO A 173 -21.85 -7.09 16.42
N ALA A 174 -21.00 -6.80 17.39
CA ALA A 174 -19.59 -7.16 17.33
C ALA A 174 -19.43 -8.68 17.21
N GLY A 175 -18.49 -9.13 16.40
CA GLY A 175 -18.26 -10.57 16.18
C GLY A 175 -17.69 -10.87 14.79
N PRO A 176 -17.50 -12.15 14.47
CA PRO A 176 -16.86 -12.59 13.22
C PRO A 176 -17.65 -12.21 11.97
N ASP A 177 -18.97 -12.04 12.07
CA ASP A 177 -19.83 -11.66 10.95
C ASP A 177 -19.91 -10.13 10.74
N ASN A 178 -19.25 -9.33 11.60
CA ASN A 178 -19.29 -7.89 11.50
C ASN A 178 -18.23 -7.40 10.48
N PRO A 179 -18.64 -6.77 9.36
CA PRO A 179 -17.70 -6.30 8.33
C PRO A 179 -16.79 -5.15 8.78
N MET A 180 -17.01 -4.59 9.97
CA MET A 180 -16.12 -3.57 10.56
C MET A 180 -14.91 -4.18 11.29
N GLY A 181 -14.85 -5.51 11.44
CA GLY A 181 -13.82 -6.16 12.25
C GLY A 181 -13.86 -5.76 13.73
N HIS A 182 -12.73 -5.84 14.41
CA HIS A 182 -12.65 -5.65 15.86
C HIS A 182 -12.33 -4.21 16.29
N HIS A 183 -11.95 -3.32 15.39
CA HIS A 183 -11.55 -1.94 15.73
C HIS A 183 -12.04 -0.95 14.68
N ALA A 184 -12.50 0.20 15.13
CA ALA A 184 -12.88 1.33 14.30
C ALA A 184 -12.33 2.64 14.86
N ILE A 185 -11.88 3.52 13.96
CA ILE A 185 -11.34 4.84 14.22
C ILE A 185 -12.17 5.83 13.41
N ARG A 186 -12.86 6.74 14.08
CA ARG A 186 -13.75 7.73 13.45
C ARG A 186 -12.99 8.99 13.10
N LEU A 187 -13.23 9.53 11.91
CA LEU A 187 -12.71 10.82 11.48
C LEU A 187 -13.68 11.95 11.83
N ALA A 188 -13.17 13.13 12.18
CA ALA A 188 -13.99 14.27 12.60
C ALA A 188 -14.75 14.93 11.43
N ALA A 189 -14.26 14.81 10.19
CA ALA A 189 -14.89 15.44 9.03
C ALA A 189 -16.27 14.83 8.70
N TYR A 190 -17.09 15.61 8.01
CA TYR A 190 -18.41 15.20 7.50
C TYR A 190 -19.32 14.57 8.54
N GLY A 191 -19.32 15.11 9.77
CA GLY A 191 -20.15 14.59 10.87
C GLY A 191 -19.74 13.18 11.35
N GLY A 192 -18.52 12.73 11.04
CA GLY A 192 -18.00 11.45 11.51
C GLY A 192 -18.52 10.23 10.76
N VAL A 193 -18.95 10.38 9.51
CA VAL A 193 -19.43 9.26 8.67
C VAL A 193 -18.31 8.39 8.11
N TYR A 194 -17.09 8.93 8.02
CA TYR A 194 -15.92 8.19 7.52
C TYR A 194 -15.13 7.59 8.68
N LEU A 195 -14.77 6.33 8.49
CA LEU A 195 -14.01 5.56 9.47
C LEU A 195 -12.84 4.84 8.80
N LEU A 196 -11.79 4.62 9.60
CA LEU A 196 -10.84 3.54 9.35
C LEU A 196 -11.29 2.37 10.22
N HIS A 197 -11.39 1.17 9.64
CA HIS A 197 -11.87 0.01 10.40
C HIS A 197 -11.24 -1.30 9.91
N GLY A 198 -11.33 -2.33 10.72
CA GLY A 198 -10.94 -3.68 10.35
C GLY A 198 -11.86 -4.29 9.31
N THR A 199 -11.72 -5.57 9.11
CA THR A 199 -12.59 -6.34 8.22
C THR A 199 -12.67 -7.77 8.69
N ASN A 200 -13.81 -8.40 8.49
CA ASN A 200 -13.96 -9.85 8.66
C ASN A 200 -13.55 -10.62 7.40
N ALA A 201 -13.19 -9.91 6.32
CA ALA A 201 -12.74 -10.48 5.06
C ALA A 201 -11.54 -9.68 4.53
N ASP A 202 -10.37 -10.31 4.50
CA ASP A 202 -9.14 -9.66 4.00
C ASP A 202 -9.19 -9.35 2.50
N PHE A 203 -10.09 -10.00 1.78
CA PHE A 203 -10.41 -9.63 0.41
C PHE A 203 -10.83 -8.17 0.32
N GLY A 204 -10.21 -7.46 -0.59
CA GLY A 204 -10.46 -6.02 -0.81
C GLY A 204 -9.41 -5.08 -0.20
N ILE A 205 -8.43 -5.59 0.55
CA ILE A 205 -7.28 -4.77 0.96
C ILE A 205 -6.35 -4.56 -0.25
N GLY A 206 -6.12 -3.29 -0.55
CA GLY A 206 -5.47 -2.87 -1.81
C GLY A 206 -6.43 -2.80 -2.99
N MET A 207 -7.74 -2.58 -2.74
CA MET A 207 -8.80 -2.47 -3.76
C MET A 207 -9.82 -1.38 -3.42
N ARG A 208 -10.72 -1.07 -4.38
CA ARG A 208 -11.85 -0.14 -4.22
C ARG A 208 -13.14 -0.93 -4.04
N VAL A 209 -13.50 -1.27 -2.82
CA VAL A 209 -14.61 -2.21 -2.52
C VAL A 209 -15.53 -1.78 -1.38
N SER A 210 -15.20 -0.71 -0.66
CA SER A 210 -15.99 -0.25 0.48
C SER A 210 -17.11 0.72 0.08
N SER A 211 -17.92 1.11 1.04
CA SER A 211 -18.93 2.16 0.87
C SER A 211 -18.44 3.52 1.38
N GLY A 212 -17.16 3.85 1.15
CA GLY A 212 -16.53 5.13 1.49
C GLY A 212 -15.56 5.07 2.68
N CYS A 213 -15.72 4.13 3.58
CA CYS A 213 -14.79 3.93 4.69
C CYS A 213 -13.48 3.29 4.22
N ILE A 214 -12.43 3.47 5.01
CA ILE A 214 -11.10 2.93 4.74
C ILE A 214 -10.94 1.64 5.53
N ARG A 215 -10.67 0.54 4.82
CA ARG A 215 -10.48 -0.79 5.40
C ARG A 215 -9.01 -1.12 5.57
N LEU A 216 -8.67 -1.72 6.71
CA LEU A 216 -7.36 -2.30 6.99
C LEU A 216 -7.53 -3.77 7.38
N ARG A 217 -6.47 -4.56 7.26
CA ARG A 217 -6.44 -5.89 7.88
C ARG A 217 -6.63 -5.76 9.38
N ASP A 218 -7.22 -6.75 10.02
CA ASP A 218 -7.58 -6.66 11.45
C ASP A 218 -6.38 -6.44 12.36
N ASN A 219 -5.23 -7.06 12.06
CA ASN A 219 -3.98 -6.83 12.77
C ASN A 219 -3.44 -5.41 12.59
N ASP A 220 -3.58 -4.83 11.38
CA ASP A 220 -3.10 -3.48 11.06
C ASP A 220 -3.93 -2.42 11.77
N ILE A 221 -5.27 -2.53 11.69
CA ILE A 221 -6.15 -1.59 12.40
C ILE A 221 -5.99 -1.70 13.92
N LYS A 222 -5.76 -2.90 14.46
CA LYS A 222 -5.48 -3.10 15.89
C LYS A 222 -4.19 -2.40 16.31
N ALA A 223 -3.12 -2.56 15.53
CA ALA A 223 -1.85 -1.87 15.78
C ALA A 223 -2.01 -0.35 15.73
N LEU A 224 -2.68 0.16 14.68
CA LEU A 224 -2.94 1.58 14.52
C LEU A 224 -3.83 2.13 15.62
N TYR A 225 -4.91 1.42 15.97
CA TYR A 225 -5.82 1.75 17.07
C TYR A 225 -5.08 1.95 18.40
N ASN A 226 -4.12 1.08 18.71
CA ASN A 226 -3.33 1.17 19.93
C ASN A 226 -2.32 2.32 19.88
N ALA A 227 -1.86 2.71 18.70
CA ALA A 227 -0.78 3.68 18.52
C ALA A 227 -1.25 5.13 18.46
N ILE A 228 -2.49 5.40 18.05
CA ILE A 228 -3.00 6.76 17.84
C ILE A 228 -4.05 7.16 18.90
N SER A 229 -4.27 8.45 19.04
CA SER A 229 -5.26 9.04 19.96
C SER A 229 -6.24 9.96 19.23
N PRO A 230 -7.41 10.27 19.80
CA PRO A 230 -8.21 11.39 19.34
C PRO A 230 -7.37 12.66 19.22
N GLY A 231 -7.62 13.47 18.18
CA GLY A 231 -6.81 14.61 17.80
C GLY A 231 -5.65 14.29 16.85
N THR A 232 -5.28 13.01 16.61
CA THR A 232 -4.26 12.65 15.60
C THR A 232 -4.66 13.20 14.24
N LYS A 233 -3.76 13.93 13.59
CA LYS A 233 -3.98 14.52 12.27
C LYS A 233 -4.12 13.43 11.22
N VAL A 234 -5.02 13.66 10.26
CA VAL A 234 -5.27 12.78 9.11
C VAL A 234 -5.32 13.61 7.85
N ASN A 235 -4.46 13.31 6.90
CA ASN A 235 -4.41 13.94 5.58
C ASN A 235 -4.68 12.89 4.50
N ILE A 236 -5.82 12.97 3.84
CA ILE A 236 -6.22 12.09 2.74
C ILE A 236 -5.99 12.81 1.42
N ILE A 237 -5.08 12.30 0.63
CA ILE A 237 -4.66 12.83 -0.67
C ILE A 237 -4.96 11.82 -1.79
N ASN A 238 -4.93 12.31 -3.03
CA ASN A 238 -5.05 11.49 -4.23
C ASN A 238 -3.96 11.89 -5.22
N THR A 239 -2.78 11.31 -5.10
CA THR A 239 -1.59 11.67 -5.89
C THR A 239 -1.05 10.42 -6.57
N PRO A 240 -1.38 10.19 -7.87
CA PRO A 240 -0.98 8.98 -8.58
C PRO A 240 0.48 8.97 -9.01
N ILE A 241 1.18 10.11 -8.99
CA ILE A 241 2.58 10.20 -9.38
C ILE A 241 3.40 10.94 -8.33
N LYS A 242 4.53 10.36 -7.95
CA LYS A 242 5.50 10.94 -7.02
C LYS A 242 6.88 10.94 -7.66
N ALA A 243 7.72 11.94 -7.35
CA ALA A 243 9.10 11.99 -7.79
C ALA A 243 10.00 12.41 -6.63
N SER A 244 11.26 11.99 -6.70
CA SER A 244 12.30 12.37 -5.75
C SER A 244 13.62 12.52 -6.46
N VAL A 245 14.39 13.51 -6.01
CA VAL A 245 15.84 13.59 -6.30
C VAL A 245 16.53 13.16 -5.02
N GLU A 246 17.13 11.99 -5.04
CA GLU A 246 17.80 11.43 -3.87
C GLU A 246 19.15 12.10 -3.60
N PRO A 247 19.68 12.05 -2.36
CA PRO A 247 20.97 12.66 -2.02
C PRO A 247 22.16 12.15 -2.82
N ASP A 248 22.07 10.93 -3.38
CA ASP A 248 23.09 10.34 -4.27
C ASP A 248 22.95 10.81 -5.74
N GLY A 249 22.00 11.69 -6.01
CA GLY A 249 21.74 12.24 -7.34
C GLY A 249 20.77 11.43 -8.19
N ARG A 250 20.36 10.24 -7.77
CA ARG A 250 19.32 9.46 -8.48
C ARG A 250 18.00 10.22 -8.53
N ARG A 251 17.35 10.11 -9.66
CA ARG A 251 16.02 10.69 -9.91
C ARG A 251 15.02 9.55 -10.00
N LEU A 252 14.14 9.46 -9.03
CA LEU A 252 13.17 8.38 -8.92
C LEU A 252 11.77 8.91 -9.22
N VAL A 253 10.98 8.11 -9.94
CA VAL A 253 9.54 8.34 -10.12
C VAL A 253 8.77 7.08 -9.70
N GLU A 254 7.66 7.27 -9.01
CA GLU A 254 6.72 6.21 -8.68
C GLU A 254 5.34 6.57 -9.23
N VAL A 255 4.78 5.68 -10.05
CA VAL A 255 3.55 5.93 -10.79
C VAL A 255 2.53 4.86 -10.49
N HIS A 256 1.36 5.28 -10.06
CA HIS A 256 0.19 4.47 -9.78
C HIS A 256 -0.91 4.73 -10.80
N GLN A 257 -1.88 3.84 -10.87
CA GLN A 257 -3.08 4.06 -11.65
C GLN A 257 -3.92 5.17 -11.00
N PRO A 258 -4.33 6.22 -11.76
CA PRO A 258 -5.30 7.18 -11.26
C PRO A 258 -6.61 6.49 -10.85
N LEU A 259 -7.30 7.07 -9.90
CA LEU A 259 -8.62 6.58 -9.53
C LEU A 259 -9.62 6.89 -10.65
N SER A 260 -10.35 5.88 -11.10
CA SER A 260 -11.48 6.06 -12.01
C SER A 260 -12.56 6.92 -11.35
N GLU A 261 -13.19 7.78 -12.14
CA GLU A 261 -14.34 8.60 -11.73
C GLU A 261 -15.65 7.98 -12.22
N HIS A 262 -15.60 7.28 -13.37
CA HIS A 262 -16.72 6.62 -14.00
C HIS A 262 -16.48 5.10 -14.11
N ILE A 263 -17.58 4.35 -14.26
CA ILE A 263 -17.53 2.89 -14.36
C ILE A 263 -16.80 2.38 -15.61
N ASP A 264 -16.84 3.15 -16.67
CA ASP A 264 -16.20 2.81 -17.95
C ASP A 264 -14.74 3.29 -18.05
N ASP A 265 -14.24 3.97 -17.02
CA ASP A 265 -12.85 4.39 -16.98
C ASP A 265 -11.92 3.19 -16.83
N ASP A 266 -10.91 3.10 -17.67
CA ASP A 266 -9.79 2.19 -17.49
C ASP A 266 -8.65 2.92 -16.75
N PRO A 267 -8.37 2.59 -15.47
CA PRO A 267 -7.31 3.24 -14.71
C PRO A 267 -5.93 3.13 -15.35
N GLN A 268 -5.70 2.12 -16.21
CA GLN A 268 -4.43 1.96 -16.92
C GLN A 268 -4.21 3.03 -17.98
N THR A 269 -5.26 3.55 -18.58
CA THR A 269 -5.19 4.53 -19.69
C THR A 269 -5.57 5.94 -19.28
N LEU A 270 -6.18 6.15 -18.10
CA LEU A 270 -6.52 7.47 -17.62
C LEU A 270 -5.32 8.43 -17.63
N PRO A 271 -5.50 9.70 -18.07
CA PRO A 271 -4.41 10.66 -18.09
C PRO A 271 -3.94 11.01 -16.67
N ILE A 272 -2.62 11.14 -16.48
CA ILE A 272 -2.02 11.64 -15.25
C ILE A 272 -1.70 13.11 -15.43
N THR A 273 -2.40 13.98 -14.70
CA THR A 273 -2.13 15.41 -14.71
C THR A 273 -0.87 15.72 -13.92
N LEU A 274 0.13 16.29 -14.59
CA LEU A 274 1.38 16.71 -13.94
C LEU A 274 1.25 18.15 -13.43
N ASN A 275 1.54 18.36 -12.15
CA ASN A 275 1.68 19.71 -11.60
C ASN A 275 2.98 20.38 -12.09
N ALA A 276 3.19 21.67 -11.75
CA ALA A 276 4.35 22.43 -12.21
C ALA A 276 5.68 21.79 -11.77
N ALA A 277 5.78 21.31 -10.53
CA ALA A 277 6.99 20.68 -10.02
C ALA A 277 7.30 19.36 -10.76
N MET A 278 6.29 18.54 -11.05
CA MET A 278 6.45 17.28 -11.79
C MET A 278 6.81 17.54 -13.26
N LYS A 279 6.23 18.60 -13.89
CA LYS A 279 6.65 19.04 -15.24
C LYS A 279 8.11 19.45 -15.27
N ALA A 280 8.54 20.27 -14.29
CA ALA A 280 9.94 20.67 -14.16
C ALA A 280 10.87 19.48 -13.92
N PHE A 281 10.47 18.52 -13.08
CA PHE A 281 11.22 17.29 -12.86
C PHE A 281 11.38 16.49 -14.17
N LYS A 282 10.30 16.31 -14.94
CA LYS A 282 10.32 15.60 -16.21
C LYS A 282 11.21 16.29 -17.26
N GLN A 283 11.20 17.62 -17.31
CA GLN A 283 11.94 18.43 -18.28
C GLN A 283 13.42 18.65 -17.90
N ALA A 284 13.80 18.32 -16.67
CA ALA A 284 15.17 18.52 -16.20
C ALA A 284 16.17 17.71 -17.07
N PRO A 285 17.32 18.30 -17.45
CA PRO A 285 18.32 17.61 -18.29
C PRO A 285 18.84 16.28 -17.70
N GLN A 286 18.78 16.15 -16.37
CA GLN A 286 19.20 14.94 -15.65
C GLN A 286 18.14 13.85 -15.64
N THR A 287 16.93 14.11 -16.14
CA THR A 287 15.86 13.11 -16.25
C THR A 287 15.90 12.44 -17.62
N ASP A 288 15.91 11.12 -17.66
CA ASP A 288 15.64 10.38 -18.87
C ASP A 288 14.14 10.39 -19.18
N GLY A 289 13.75 11.26 -20.11
CA GLY A 289 12.34 11.43 -20.49
C GLY A 289 11.71 10.16 -21.05
N THR A 290 12.48 9.32 -21.74
CA THR A 290 11.99 8.07 -22.33
C THR A 290 11.68 7.04 -21.25
N VAL A 291 12.57 6.90 -20.26
CA VAL A 291 12.33 6.00 -19.12
C VAL A 291 11.16 6.50 -18.28
N MET A 292 11.06 7.83 -18.08
CA MET A 292 9.93 8.41 -17.36
C MET A 292 8.59 8.21 -18.07
N GLU A 293 8.52 8.39 -19.40
CA GLU A 293 7.31 8.10 -20.20
C GLU A 293 6.91 6.62 -20.07
N ARG A 294 7.90 5.73 -20.12
CA ARG A 294 7.66 4.30 -19.93
C ARG A 294 7.11 4.00 -18.55
N ALA A 295 7.66 4.61 -17.49
CA ALA A 295 7.15 4.46 -16.13
C ALA A 295 5.70 4.99 -15.99
N MET A 296 5.39 6.12 -16.63
CA MET A 296 4.04 6.70 -16.65
C MET A 296 3.01 5.82 -17.39
N ASN A 297 3.45 5.07 -18.39
CA ASN A 297 2.58 4.13 -19.10
C ASN A 297 2.44 2.79 -18.37
N TYR A 298 3.51 2.34 -17.71
CA TYR A 298 3.54 1.03 -17.03
C TYR A 298 2.81 1.02 -15.68
N ARG A 299 2.86 2.12 -14.92
CA ARG A 299 2.15 2.33 -13.64
C ARG A 299 2.35 1.18 -12.65
N SER A 300 3.61 0.76 -12.49
CA SER A 300 3.95 -0.41 -11.65
C SER A 300 3.73 -0.19 -10.15
N GLY A 301 3.50 1.06 -9.71
CA GLY A 301 3.41 1.40 -8.29
C GLY A 301 4.71 1.24 -7.51
N MET A 302 5.84 1.13 -8.22
CA MET A 302 7.19 1.01 -7.63
C MET A 302 8.08 2.18 -8.07
N PRO A 303 9.03 2.63 -7.21
CA PRO A 303 10.05 3.59 -7.61
C PRO A 303 10.92 3.08 -8.77
N ILE A 304 10.99 3.87 -9.84
CA ILE A 304 11.80 3.61 -11.03
C ILE A 304 12.87 4.68 -11.13
N ASP A 305 14.11 4.28 -11.36
CA ASP A 305 15.21 5.20 -11.63
C ASP A 305 15.09 5.77 -13.04
N VAL A 306 14.90 7.08 -13.11
CA VAL A 306 14.79 7.85 -14.35
C VAL A 306 15.97 8.82 -14.50
N THR A 307 17.06 8.53 -13.85
CA THR A 307 18.31 9.32 -13.99
C THR A 307 18.85 9.15 -15.40
N ARG A 308 19.14 10.25 -16.07
CA ARG A 308 19.85 10.20 -17.34
C ARG A 308 21.31 9.85 -17.09
N HIS A 309 21.73 8.69 -17.55
CA HIS A 309 23.14 8.33 -17.58
C HIS A 309 23.79 8.91 -18.84
N ALA A 310 25.03 9.39 -18.72
CA ALA A 310 25.81 9.77 -19.90
C ALA A 310 25.95 8.55 -20.81
N ASP A 311 25.70 8.75 -22.10
CA ASP A 311 25.97 7.70 -23.10
C ASP A 311 27.46 7.33 -22.98
N PRO A 312 27.85 6.08 -22.71
CA PRO A 312 29.24 5.68 -22.80
C PRO A 312 29.62 5.77 -24.27
N GLY A 313 30.09 6.93 -24.72
CA GLY A 313 30.46 7.17 -26.09
C GLY A 313 31.13 5.95 -26.78
N PRO A 314 31.24 5.88 -28.12
CA PRO A 314 31.72 4.72 -28.80
C PRO A 314 33.03 4.28 -28.19
N GLN A 315 33.06 3.10 -27.58
CA GLN A 315 34.28 2.49 -27.12
C GLN A 315 35.13 2.30 -28.38
N SER A 316 36.20 3.07 -28.53
CA SER A 316 37.21 2.86 -29.57
C SER A 316 37.74 1.44 -29.40
N LEU A 317 37.42 0.56 -30.37
CA LEU A 317 37.98 -0.75 -30.54
C LEU A 317 39.48 -0.66 -30.79
#